data_b584fa70b3cc94ac888bbd7da3e5f2df
#
_entry.id   b584fa70b3cc94ac888bbd7da3e5f2df
#
_cell.length_a   1.000
_cell.length_b   1.000
_cell.length_c   1.000
_cell.angle_alpha   90.00
_cell.angle_beta   90.00
_cell.angle_gamma   90.00
#
_symmetry.space_group_name_H-M   'P 1'
#
loop_
_entity.id
_entity.type
_entity.pdbx_description
1 polymer ?
#
loop_
_entity_poly.entity_id
_entity_poly.type
_entity_poly.pdbx_seq_one_letter_code
_entity_poly.pdbx_strand_id
1 'polypeptide(L)'
;MFQIELDVFSGRPNPRWNLSSKEQNELLDRVIANKSLISPVSMVESKLGYRGFIVIAPETDIERLQKLGIPPVFRVGANQNVDASWLLNTTHELQTNVYDYV
;
A
#
# COMPACT_ATOMS: atom_id res chain seq x y z
N MET A 1 9.14 5.52 8.79
CA MET A 1 7.96 4.60 8.74
C MET A 1 7.46 4.47 7.31
N PHE A 2 6.91 3.33 6.97
CA PHE A 2 6.30 3.16 5.66
C PHE A 2 5.06 4.03 5.55
N GLN A 3 4.90 4.70 4.42
CA GLN A 3 3.72 5.51 4.13
C GLN A 3 2.80 4.73 3.18
N ILE A 4 1.51 4.81 3.46
CA ILE A 4 0.46 4.23 2.60
C ILE A 4 -0.30 5.37 1.94
N GLU A 5 -0.60 5.20 0.66
CA GLU A 5 -1.50 6.08 -0.08
C GLU A 5 -2.62 5.23 -0.68
N LEU A 6 -3.85 5.54 -0.34
CA LEU A 6 -5.01 4.88 -0.95
C LEU A 6 -5.31 5.57 -2.29
N ASP A 7 -5.11 4.85 -3.38
CA ASP A 7 -5.21 5.42 -4.73
C ASP A 7 -6.65 5.30 -5.25
N VAL A 8 -7.46 6.30 -4.93
CA VAL A 8 -8.90 6.32 -5.28
C VAL A 8 -9.32 7.53 -6.08
N PHE A 9 -8.51 8.61 -6.11
CA PHE A 9 -8.91 9.84 -6.74
C PHE A 9 -8.09 10.17 -7.98
N SER A 10 -8.76 10.81 -8.93
CA SER A 10 -8.14 11.48 -10.07
C SER A 10 -8.38 12.97 -9.88
N GLY A 11 -7.31 13.77 -9.86
CA GLY A 11 -7.41 15.21 -9.80
C GLY A 11 -7.53 15.84 -8.41
N ARG A 12 -7.46 15.05 -7.33
CA ARG A 12 -7.34 15.55 -5.97
C ARG A 12 -6.50 14.61 -5.12
N PRO A 13 -5.92 15.08 -3.99
CA PRO A 13 -5.04 14.25 -3.18
C PRO A 13 -5.72 13.01 -2.64
N ASN A 14 -5.00 11.88 -2.70
CA ASN A 14 -5.44 10.63 -2.08
C ASN A 14 -5.15 10.66 -0.58
N PRO A 15 -5.94 9.94 0.23
CA PRO A 15 -5.62 9.76 1.66
C PRO A 15 -4.25 9.09 1.84
N ARG A 16 -3.49 9.57 2.82
CA ARG A 16 -2.17 9.04 3.16
C ARG A 16 -2.06 8.87 4.67
N TRP A 17 -1.31 7.86 5.09
CA TRP A 17 -1.02 7.63 6.49
C TRP A 17 0.26 6.81 6.63
N ASN A 18 0.81 6.77 7.84
CA ASN A 18 2.01 6.01 8.15
C ASN A 18 1.65 4.72 8.87
N LEU A 19 2.40 3.66 8.58
CA LEU A 19 2.29 2.41 9.33
C LEU A 19 3.14 2.49 10.59
N SER A 20 2.66 1.88 11.68
CA SER A 20 3.49 1.64 12.85
C SER A 20 4.54 0.56 12.54
N SER A 21 5.54 0.42 13.42
CA SER A 21 6.56 -0.63 13.26
C SER A 21 5.94 -2.02 13.18
N LYS A 22 4.93 -2.29 13.99
CA LYS A 22 4.23 -3.57 13.99
C LYS A 22 3.49 -3.79 12.67
N GLU A 23 2.80 -2.77 12.19
CA GLU A 23 2.02 -2.84 10.95
C GLU A 23 2.91 -3.03 9.73
N GLN A 24 4.03 -2.32 9.66
CA GLN A 24 4.95 -2.49 8.53
C GLN A 24 5.62 -3.86 8.52
N ASN A 25 5.91 -4.43 9.69
CA ASN A 25 6.43 -5.79 9.78
C ASN A 25 5.40 -6.81 9.32
N GLU A 26 4.14 -6.62 9.67
CA GLU A 26 3.05 -7.47 9.20
C GLU A 26 2.91 -7.39 7.67
N LEU A 27 2.98 -6.19 7.10
CA LEU A 27 2.93 -6.02 5.66
C LEU A 27 4.08 -6.75 4.97
N LEU A 28 5.30 -6.60 5.47
CA LEU A 28 6.46 -7.28 4.89
C LEU A 28 6.35 -8.80 5.00
N ASP A 29 5.86 -9.32 6.11
CA ASP A 29 5.65 -10.76 6.27
C ASP A 29 4.65 -11.29 5.26
N ARG A 30 3.57 -10.56 5.01
CA ARG A 30 2.57 -10.93 4.00
C ARG A 30 3.15 -10.90 2.59
N VAL A 31 3.97 -9.90 2.26
CA VAL A 31 4.61 -9.78 0.95
C VAL A 31 5.62 -10.90 0.75
N ILE A 32 6.43 -11.22 1.76
CA ILE A 32 7.40 -12.31 1.69
C ILE A 32 6.70 -13.65 1.48
N ALA A 33 5.58 -13.86 2.18
CA ALA A 33 4.80 -15.10 2.05
C ALA A 33 4.11 -15.21 0.69
N ASN A 34 3.76 -14.09 0.06
CA ASN A 34 3.06 -14.09 -1.21
C ASN A 34 3.47 -12.87 -2.06
N LYS A 35 4.44 -13.06 -2.92
CA LYS A 35 4.95 -11.98 -3.78
C LYS A 35 3.92 -11.45 -4.77
N SER A 36 2.87 -12.20 -5.07
CA SER A 36 1.80 -11.72 -5.95
C SER A 36 0.91 -10.66 -5.30
N LEU A 37 1.10 -10.42 -3.99
CA LEU A 37 0.40 -9.34 -3.28
C LEU A 37 0.78 -7.97 -3.82
N ILE A 38 2.01 -7.83 -4.34
CA ILE A 38 2.51 -6.54 -4.83
C ILE A 38 2.59 -6.49 -6.35
N SER A 39 2.54 -5.28 -6.87
CA SER A 39 2.73 -5.00 -8.29
C SER A 39 3.48 -3.68 -8.45
N PRO A 40 4.12 -3.43 -9.62
CA PRO A 40 4.76 -2.13 -9.88
C PRO A 40 3.74 -0.99 -9.83
N VAL A 41 4.18 0.17 -9.35
CA VAL A 41 3.31 1.35 -9.27
C VAL A 41 2.76 1.75 -10.64
N SER A 42 3.55 1.54 -11.70
CA SER A 42 3.16 1.87 -13.07
C SER A 42 2.08 0.94 -13.64
N MET A 43 1.86 -0.23 -13.04
CA MET A 43 0.81 -1.16 -13.49
C MET A 43 -0.54 -0.73 -12.94
N VAL A 44 -1.21 0.16 -13.66
CA VAL A 44 -2.53 0.64 -13.28
C VAL A 44 -3.51 0.19 -14.35
N GLU A 45 -4.53 -0.57 -13.95
CA GLU A 45 -5.65 -0.83 -14.83
C GLU A 45 -6.43 0.47 -15.02
N SER A 46 -6.95 0.70 -16.24
CA SER A 46 -7.70 1.91 -16.57
C SER A 46 -9.09 1.87 -15.95
N LYS A 47 -9.16 1.82 -14.61
CA LYS A 47 -10.42 1.85 -13.87
C LYS A 47 -10.55 3.17 -13.14
N LEU A 48 -11.76 3.72 -13.17
CA LEU A 48 -12.11 4.81 -12.28
C LEU A 48 -12.31 4.25 -10.87
N GLY A 49 -11.89 5.00 -9.86
CA GLY A 49 -12.04 4.63 -8.47
C GLY A 49 -10.84 3.87 -7.91
N TYR A 50 -11.08 2.86 -7.09
CA TYR A 50 -10.04 2.17 -6.34
C TYR A 50 -9.00 1.49 -7.25
N ARG A 51 -7.71 1.80 -7.02
CA ARG A 51 -6.57 1.26 -7.75
C ARG A 51 -5.53 0.65 -6.80
N GLY A 52 -5.95 0.23 -5.62
CA GLY A 52 -5.06 -0.36 -4.63
C GLY A 52 -4.42 0.67 -3.71
N PHE A 53 -3.43 0.21 -2.96
CA PHE A 53 -2.67 1.01 -2.02
C PHE A 53 -1.24 1.16 -2.54
N ILE A 54 -0.71 2.36 -2.50
CA ILE A 54 0.70 2.60 -2.83
C ILE A 54 1.47 2.61 -1.52
N VAL A 55 2.51 1.78 -1.44
CA VAL A 55 3.40 1.70 -0.28
C VAL A 55 4.70 2.38 -0.62
N ILE A 56 5.12 3.32 0.21
CA ILE A 56 6.35 4.09 0.03
C ILE A 56 7.25 3.83 1.23
N ALA A 57 8.39 3.17 1.00
CA ALA A 57 9.37 2.89 2.03
C ALA A 57 10.30 4.09 2.23
N PRO A 58 10.72 4.38 3.47
CA PRO A 58 11.70 5.41 3.72
C PRO A 58 13.08 4.98 3.19
N GLU A 59 13.95 5.95 2.92
CA GLU A 59 15.29 5.68 2.40
C GLU A 59 16.09 4.72 3.28
N THR A 60 15.87 4.77 4.59
CA THR A 60 16.57 3.92 5.55
C THR A 60 16.27 2.43 5.35
N ASP A 61 15.16 2.08 4.69
CA ASP A 61 14.75 0.69 4.48
C ASP A 61 15.04 0.17 3.05
N ILE A 62 15.53 1.02 2.16
CA ILE A 62 15.71 0.65 0.75
C ILE A 62 16.65 -0.54 0.61
N GLU A 63 17.80 -0.51 1.29
CA GLU A 63 18.79 -1.59 1.21
C GLU A 63 18.20 -2.92 1.72
N ARG A 64 17.47 -2.87 2.83
CA ARG A 64 16.80 -4.04 3.39
C ARG A 64 15.80 -4.63 2.40
N LEU A 65 15.02 -3.77 1.75
CA LEU A 65 14.01 -4.21 0.77
C LEU A 65 14.67 -4.79 -0.48
N GLN A 66 15.78 -4.24 -0.94
CA GLN A 66 16.52 -4.79 -2.07
C GLN A 66 16.96 -6.22 -1.81
N LYS A 67 17.43 -6.52 -0.61
CA LYS A 67 17.82 -7.89 -0.23
C LYS A 67 16.65 -8.86 -0.26
N LEU A 68 15.44 -8.35 -0.04
CA LEU A 68 14.21 -9.16 -0.08
C LEU A 68 13.59 -9.21 -1.47
N GLY A 69 14.16 -8.49 -2.45
CA GLY A 69 13.59 -8.41 -3.79
C GLY A 69 12.32 -7.57 -3.87
N ILE A 70 12.17 -6.61 -2.96
CA ILE A 70 11.00 -5.74 -2.89
C ILE A 70 11.41 -4.33 -3.31
N PRO A 71 10.71 -3.70 -4.28
CA PRO A 71 11.03 -2.32 -4.66
C PRO A 71 10.64 -1.34 -3.53
N PRO A 72 11.29 -0.15 -3.46
CA PRO A 72 10.99 0.81 -2.39
C PRO A 72 9.63 1.48 -2.51
N VAL A 73 9.04 1.46 -3.68
CA VAL A 73 7.67 1.92 -3.92
C VAL A 73 6.95 0.84 -4.71
N PHE A 74 5.83 0.40 -4.20
CA PHE A 74 5.07 -0.68 -4.84
C PHE A 74 3.59 -0.52 -4.56
N ARG A 75 2.77 -1.23 -5.34
CA ARG A 75 1.32 -1.22 -5.21
C ARG A 75 0.84 -2.53 -4.58
N VAL A 76 -0.11 -2.44 -3.66
CA VAL A 76 -0.71 -3.60 -2.99
C VAL A 76 -2.20 -3.60 -3.28
N GLY A 77 -2.72 -4.78 -3.62
CA GLY A 77 -4.16 -4.94 -3.80
C GLY A 77 -4.71 -4.39 -5.11
N ALA A 78 -3.84 -4.06 -6.08
CA ALA A 78 -4.29 -3.69 -7.41
C ALA A 78 -4.82 -4.90 -8.19
N ASN A 79 -4.36 -6.09 -7.82
CA ASN A 79 -4.84 -7.34 -8.41
C ASN A 79 -6.14 -7.76 -7.72
N GLN A 80 -7.19 -8.00 -8.48
CA GLN A 80 -8.51 -8.37 -7.97
C GLN A 80 -8.53 -9.69 -7.20
N ASN A 81 -7.53 -10.55 -7.42
CA ASN A 81 -7.44 -11.85 -6.75
C ASN A 81 -6.78 -11.77 -5.38
N VAL A 82 -6.38 -10.58 -4.95
CA VAL A 82 -5.66 -10.39 -3.69
C VAL A 82 -6.43 -9.40 -2.82
N ASP A 83 -6.79 -9.81 -1.61
CA ASP A 83 -7.45 -8.95 -0.64
C ASP A 83 -6.39 -8.15 0.15
N ALA A 84 -6.44 -6.84 0.04
CA ALA A 84 -5.59 -5.93 0.80
C ALA A 84 -6.43 -5.00 1.69
N SER A 85 -7.72 -5.29 1.87
CA SER A 85 -8.62 -4.43 2.64
C SER A 85 -8.20 -4.27 4.11
N TRP A 86 -7.42 -5.21 4.66
CA TRP A 86 -6.89 -5.10 6.01
C TRP A 86 -6.04 -3.84 6.22
N LEU A 87 -5.47 -3.28 5.15
CA LEU A 87 -4.71 -2.02 5.24
C LEU A 87 -5.59 -0.84 5.66
N LEU A 88 -6.90 -0.91 5.44
CA LEU A 88 -7.81 0.12 5.91
C LEU A 88 -7.85 0.20 7.44
N ASN A 89 -7.55 -0.88 8.12
CA ASN A 89 -7.51 -0.92 9.58
C ASN A 89 -6.28 -0.20 10.15
N THR A 90 -5.33 0.19 9.31
CA THR A 90 -4.12 0.91 9.73
C THR A 90 -4.26 2.43 9.63
N THR A 91 -5.40 2.93 9.21
CA THR A 91 -5.63 4.36 8.99
C THR A 91 -5.71 5.17 10.28
N HIS A 92 -6.04 4.53 11.40
CA HIS A 92 -6.14 5.18 12.71
C HIS A 92 -7.06 6.42 12.67
N GLU A 93 -6.48 7.61 12.79
CA GLU A 93 -7.25 8.86 12.83
C GLU A 93 -7.95 9.19 11.51
N LEU A 94 -7.49 8.62 10.40
CA LEU A 94 -8.08 8.88 9.09
C LEU A 94 -9.16 7.88 8.72
N GLN A 95 -9.40 6.88 9.56
CA GLN A 95 -10.26 5.75 9.23
C GLN A 95 -11.65 6.16 8.72
N THR A 96 -12.29 7.08 9.40
CA THR A 96 -13.63 7.57 9.03
C THR A 96 -13.62 8.19 7.63
N ASN A 97 -12.63 9.05 7.37
CA ASN A 97 -12.51 9.73 6.07
C ASN A 97 -12.19 8.77 4.95
N VAL A 98 -11.38 7.76 5.22
CA VAL A 98 -10.98 6.77 4.22
C VAL A 98 -12.16 5.90 3.81
N TYR A 99 -12.96 5.45 4.75
CA TYR A 99 -14.11 4.59 4.46
C TYR A 99 -15.20 5.32 3.65
N ASP A 100 -15.26 6.63 3.72
CA ASP A 100 -16.18 7.42 2.91
C ASP A 100 -15.85 7.34 1.41
N TYR A 101 -14.64 6.92 1.06
CA TYR A 101 -14.16 6.90 -0.32
C TYR A 101 -14.19 5.50 -0.96
N VAL A 102 -14.32 4.48 -0.16
CA VAL A 102 -14.35 3.09 -0.62
C VAL A 102 -15.67 2.42 -0.31
#